data_08f3c4104213c083276e5903bd17df44
#
_entry.id   08f3c4104213c083276e5903bd17df44
#
_cell.length_a   1.000
_cell.length_b   1.000
_cell.length_c   1.000
_cell.angle_alpha   90.00
_cell.angle_beta   90.00
_cell.angle_gamma   90.00
#
_symmetry.space_group_name_H-M   'P 1'
#
loop_
_entity.id
_entity.type
_entity.pdbx_description
1 polymer ?
#
loop_
_entity_poly.entity_id
_entity_poly.type
_entity_poly.pdbx_seq_one_letter_code
_entity_poly.pdbx_strand_id
1 'polypeptide(L)'
;MMNNKKSIVLFYIVTALFWYSLYAYVPIFPTYVESKGISYSMVGIILGSYGFAQMILRIPIGILSDKFNRRKLYVTLGMLAAVSSNIGLWYFDEASLILLFRAFAGVAASMWVVYAVLFSSYFKQADAPKAMGFLLSVTTLGQVSATFTGGIVSGSFSDKHTFLLAAAAGIIGFFLSLMIKKEQKDITKEPVRLKDLLSVGKDRMLMLVSGLAILSQFLTFATTYGFTPVAASKLGASSYELGLLVTISALPGVISGALSGSFFGKRFGERNVITVGFMMTAASVLLIPFINSLTILFLTQIAGGFSKGMVFPLLMGMGIKNIPNDKRATAMGFYQAIYGLGMFLGPVVVGILTDAVSLGTGFVITAAIGFLAAVTAFLSLEKAKSACLDAA
;
A
#
# COMPACT_ATOMS: atom_id res chain seq x y z
N MET A 1 5.82 26.18 -22.47
CA MET A 1 6.29 24.78 -22.31
C MET A 1 7.33 24.58 -21.22
N MET A 2 8.36 25.43 -21.04
CA MET A 2 9.37 25.29 -19.95
C MET A 2 8.80 25.30 -18.53
N ASN A 3 7.74 26.05 -18.28
CA ASN A 3 7.14 26.22 -16.95
C ASN A 3 6.37 24.97 -16.44
N ASN A 4 6.01 24.05 -17.35
CA ASN A 4 5.31 22.81 -16.99
C ASN A 4 6.28 21.69 -16.59
N LYS A 5 7.48 21.61 -17.21
CA LYS A 5 8.49 20.60 -16.85
C LYS A 5 9.00 20.76 -15.43
N LYS A 6 9.27 22.00 -14.97
CA LYS A 6 9.70 22.28 -13.59
C LYS A 6 8.64 21.84 -12.57
N SER A 7 7.35 22.08 -12.85
CA SER A 7 6.25 21.66 -11.97
C SER A 7 6.10 20.14 -11.90
N ILE A 8 6.32 19.43 -13.01
CA ILE A 8 6.28 17.97 -13.06
C ILE A 8 7.44 17.36 -12.24
N VAL A 9 8.67 17.87 -12.43
CA VAL A 9 9.83 17.40 -11.66
C VAL A 9 9.62 17.67 -10.16
N LEU A 10 9.15 18.87 -9.80
CA LEU A 10 8.84 19.20 -8.42
C LEU A 10 7.81 18.24 -7.83
N PHE A 11 6.78 17.88 -8.60
CA PHE A 11 5.76 16.94 -8.16
C PHE A 11 6.34 15.52 -7.93
N TYR A 12 7.23 15.07 -8.79
CA TYR A 12 7.95 13.79 -8.59
C TYR A 12 8.77 13.82 -7.29
N ILE A 13 9.51 14.90 -7.03
CA ILE A 13 10.31 15.04 -5.80
C ILE A 13 9.39 15.00 -4.56
N VAL A 14 8.30 15.78 -4.58
CA VAL A 14 7.31 15.78 -3.48
C VAL A 14 6.70 14.39 -3.28
N THR A 15 6.38 13.67 -4.35
CA THR A 15 5.86 12.30 -4.27
C THR A 15 6.89 11.34 -3.68
N ALA A 16 8.15 11.41 -4.10
CA ALA A 16 9.20 10.58 -3.55
C ALA A 16 9.38 10.83 -2.04
N LEU A 17 9.45 12.10 -1.62
CA LEU A 17 9.57 12.50 -0.22
C LEU A 17 8.33 12.11 0.61
N PHE A 18 7.13 12.18 0.02
CA PHE A 18 5.90 11.73 0.67
C PHE A 18 5.96 10.25 1.04
N TRP A 19 6.27 9.40 0.07
CA TRP A 19 6.36 7.97 0.32
C TRP A 19 7.58 7.58 1.14
N TYR A 20 8.68 8.31 0.99
CA TYR A 20 9.84 8.16 1.87
C TYR A 20 9.48 8.44 3.34
N SER A 21 8.77 9.55 3.60
CA SER A 21 8.31 9.92 4.94
C SER A 21 7.37 8.90 5.59
N LEU A 22 6.60 8.17 4.79
CA LEU A 22 5.69 7.15 5.30
C LEU A 22 6.34 5.77 5.49
N TYR A 23 7.49 5.50 4.84
CA TYR A 23 8.05 4.16 4.76
C TYR A 23 9.41 3.99 5.45
N ALA A 24 10.12 5.05 5.84
CA ALA A 24 11.47 4.95 6.40
C ALA A 24 11.54 4.12 7.71
N TYR A 25 10.47 4.11 8.49
CA TYR A 25 10.41 3.37 9.74
C TYR A 25 9.65 2.03 9.63
N VAL A 26 8.96 1.77 8.52
CA VAL A 26 8.03 0.63 8.38
C VAL A 26 8.67 -0.73 8.67
N PRO A 27 9.91 -1.05 8.23
CA PRO A 27 10.51 -2.35 8.50
C PRO A 27 10.76 -2.63 9.99
N ILE A 28 10.99 -1.57 10.76
CA ILE A 28 11.40 -1.63 12.16
C ILE A 28 10.20 -1.42 13.09
N PHE A 29 9.15 -0.80 12.59
CA PHE A 29 8.03 -0.36 13.40
C PHE A 29 7.35 -1.49 14.19
N PRO A 30 7.08 -2.69 13.64
CA PRO A 30 6.47 -3.78 14.40
C PRO A 30 7.32 -4.21 15.59
N THR A 31 8.64 -4.37 15.39
CA THR A 31 9.59 -4.77 16.45
C THR A 31 9.81 -3.66 17.46
N TYR A 32 9.83 -2.39 17.02
CA TYR A 32 9.87 -1.23 17.90
C TYR A 32 8.67 -1.18 18.84
N VAL A 33 7.46 -1.39 18.33
CA VAL A 33 6.23 -1.39 19.16
C VAL A 33 6.23 -2.59 20.11
N GLU A 34 6.65 -3.78 19.65
CA GLU A 34 6.81 -4.98 20.48
C GLU A 34 7.82 -4.74 21.63
N SER A 35 8.95 -4.09 21.35
CA SER A 35 9.99 -3.82 22.36
C SER A 35 9.52 -2.94 23.52
N LYS A 36 8.38 -2.26 23.38
CA LYS A 36 7.75 -1.49 24.46
C LYS A 36 6.92 -2.34 25.43
N GLY A 37 6.92 -3.67 25.27
CA GLY A 37 6.10 -4.57 26.08
C GLY A 37 4.61 -4.55 25.73
N ILE A 38 4.25 -4.03 24.55
CA ILE A 38 2.89 -3.96 24.03
C ILE A 38 2.50 -5.35 23.52
N SER A 39 1.28 -5.83 23.85
CA SER A 39 0.77 -7.12 23.39
C SER A 39 0.70 -7.18 21.85
N TYR A 40 0.84 -8.37 21.27
CA TYR A 40 0.80 -8.53 19.81
C TYR A 40 -0.57 -8.13 19.22
N SER A 41 -1.66 -8.31 19.96
CA SER A 41 -2.99 -7.81 19.57
C SER A 41 -2.98 -6.30 19.39
N MET A 42 -2.40 -5.58 20.34
CA MET A 42 -2.29 -4.12 20.26
C MET A 42 -1.29 -3.68 19.20
N VAL A 43 -0.17 -4.39 19.02
CA VAL A 43 0.74 -4.18 17.87
C VAL A 43 -0.03 -4.31 16.56
N GLY A 44 -0.84 -5.36 16.40
CA GLY A 44 -1.69 -5.57 15.23
C GLY A 44 -2.68 -4.42 14.98
N ILE A 45 -3.34 -3.92 16.04
CA ILE A 45 -4.25 -2.78 15.97
C ILE A 45 -3.51 -1.50 15.56
N ILE A 46 -2.34 -1.24 16.14
CA ILE A 46 -1.49 -0.09 15.81
C ILE A 46 -1.08 -0.16 14.31
N LEU A 47 -0.60 -1.31 13.85
CA LEU A 47 -0.22 -1.48 12.45
C LEU A 47 -1.43 -1.32 11.52
N GLY A 48 -2.56 -1.91 11.89
CA GLY A 48 -3.81 -1.87 11.13
C GLY A 48 -4.44 -0.48 11.06
N SER A 49 -4.22 0.38 12.07
CA SER A 49 -4.80 1.74 12.11
C SER A 49 -4.48 2.57 10.86
N TYR A 50 -3.33 2.33 10.24
CA TYR A 50 -2.93 2.90 8.96
C TYR A 50 -3.91 2.51 7.83
N GLY A 51 -4.29 1.24 7.74
CA GLY A 51 -5.27 0.75 6.77
C GLY A 51 -6.69 1.23 7.08
N PHE A 52 -7.06 1.23 8.37
CA PHE A 52 -8.37 1.69 8.85
C PHE A 52 -8.61 3.16 8.48
N ALA A 53 -7.66 4.04 8.75
CA ALA A 53 -7.77 5.44 8.38
C ALA A 53 -7.92 5.63 6.86
N GLN A 54 -7.18 4.85 6.05
CA GLN A 54 -7.30 4.89 4.60
C GLN A 54 -8.68 4.41 4.11
N MET A 55 -9.20 3.32 4.69
CA MET A 55 -10.50 2.78 4.34
C MET A 55 -11.62 3.82 4.53
N ILE A 56 -11.61 4.53 5.65
CA ILE A 56 -12.66 5.51 5.99
C ILE A 56 -12.47 6.82 5.23
N LEU A 57 -11.25 7.35 5.14
CA LEU A 57 -11.01 8.73 4.73
C LEU A 57 -10.77 8.90 3.24
N ARG A 58 -10.38 7.86 2.51
CA ARG A 58 -10.01 7.98 1.08
C ARG A 58 -11.16 8.49 0.21
N ILE A 59 -12.37 7.99 0.41
CA ILE A 59 -13.57 8.42 -0.32
C ILE A 59 -13.98 9.86 0.08
N PRO A 60 -14.18 10.18 1.37
CA PRO A 60 -14.50 11.56 1.78
C PRO A 60 -13.49 12.60 1.30
N ILE A 61 -12.21 12.31 1.39
CA ILE A 61 -11.14 13.21 0.93
C ILE A 61 -11.23 13.42 -0.59
N GLY A 62 -11.45 12.36 -1.36
CA GLY A 62 -11.65 12.47 -2.80
C GLY A 62 -12.81 13.41 -3.15
N ILE A 63 -13.99 13.16 -2.55
CA ILE A 63 -15.19 13.98 -2.75
C ILE A 63 -14.96 15.45 -2.34
N LEU A 64 -14.38 15.66 -1.17
CA LEU A 64 -14.14 17.01 -0.66
C LEU A 64 -13.12 17.77 -1.51
N SER A 65 -12.06 17.09 -1.98
CA SER A 65 -11.05 17.71 -2.84
C SER A 65 -11.63 18.17 -4.18
N ASP A 66 -12.55 17.39 -4.73
CA ASP A 66 -13.24 17.74 -5.98
C ASP A 66 -14.27 18.85 -5.76
N LYS A 67 -15.08 18.75 -4.68
CA LYS A 67 -16.09 19.76 -4.34
C LYS A 67 -15.48 21.14 -4.13
N PHE A 68 -14.37 21.24 -3.40
CA PHE A 68 -13.71 22.51 -3.11
C PHE A 68 -12.71 22.96 -4.18
N ASN A 69 -12.38 22.08 -5.15
CA ASN A 69 -11.39 22.32 -6.20
C ASN A 69 -10.05 22.85 -5.64
N ARG A 70 -9.58 22.25 -4.54
CA ARG A 70 -8.36 22.65 -3.80
C ARG A 70 -7.38 21.47 -3.65
N ARG A 71 -7.15 20.70 -4.70
CA ARG A 71 -6.31 19.48 -4.65
C ARG A 71 -4.91 19.73 -4.12
N LYS A 72 -4.29 20.87 -4.48
CA LYS A 72 -2.99 21.27 -3.93
C LYS A 72 -3.02 21.35 -2.39
N LEU A 73 -4.09 21.89 -1.81
CA LEU A 73 -4.22 21.98 -0.34
C LEU A 73 -4.17 20.58 0.31
N TYR A 74 -4.87 19.60 -0.27
CA TYR A 74 -4.86 18.22 0.25
C TYR A 74 -3.49 17.55 0.10
N VAL A 75 -2.74 17.83 -0.98
CA VAL A 75 -1.35 17.38 -1.10
C VAL A 75 -0.51 17.91 0.05
N THR A 76 -0.61 19.23 0.34
CA THR A 76 0.14 19.86 1.43
C THR A 76 -0.31 19.36 2.81
N LEU A 77 -1.62 19.17 3.03
CA LEU A 77 -2.16 18.59 4.27
C LEU A 77 -1.71 17.12 4.45
N GLY A 78 -1.58 16.36 3.36
CA GLY A 78 -1.01 15.01 3.41
C GLY A 78 0.43 15.00 3.92
N MET A 79 1.25 15.94 3.43
CA MET A 79 2.62 16.11 3.94
C MET A 79 2.63 16.50 5.42
N LEU A 80 1.78 17.45 5.82
CA LEU A 80 1.68 17.88 7.22
C LEU A 80 1.24 16.71 8.13
N ALA A 81 0.27 15.91 7.71
CA ALA A 81 -0.17 14.72 8.44
C ALA A 81 0.96 13.69 8.59
N ALA A 82 1.77 13.48 7.53
CA ALA A 82 2.94 12.60 7.59
C ALA A 82 4.00 13.12 8.57
N VAL A 83 4.30 14.42 8.57
CA VAL A 83 5.22 15.05 9.52
C VAL A 83 4.69 14.90 10.95
N SER A 84 3.42 15.22 11.18
CA SER A 84 2.78 15.12 12.51
C SER A 84 2.82 13.67 13.02
N SER A 85 2.55 12.69 12.14
CA SER A 85 2.68 11.27 12.46
C SER A 85 4.10 10.94 12.95
N ASN A 86 5.11 11.30 12.17
CA ASN A 86 6.49 10.94 12.45
C ASN A 86 7.04 11.61 13.72
N ILE A 87 6.70 12.89 13.94
CA ILE A 87 7.09 13.61 15.17
C ILE A 87 6.40 12.98 16.39
N GLY A 88 5.12 12.63 16.27
CA GLY A 88 4.39 11.98 17.36
C GLY A 88 4.95 10.59 17.68
N LEU A 89 5.26 9.77 16.67
CA LEU A 89 5.88 8.46 16.85
C LEU A 89 7.31 8.54 17.45
N TRP A 90 8.02 9.63 17.17
CA TRP A 90 9.33 9.89 17.78
C TRP A 90 9.22 10.26 19.24
N TYR A 91 8.23 11.09 19.59
CA TYR A 91 8.12 11.71 20.91
C TYR A 91 7.43 10.81 21.93
N PHE A 92 6.35 10.13 21.56
CA PHE A 92 5.51 9.35 22.45
C PHE A 92 5.83 7.86 22.40
N ASP A 93 5.82 7.21 23.58
CA ASP A 93 6.05 5.78 23.77
C ASP A 93 4.78 5.02 24.22
N GLU A 94 3.70 5.73 24.55
CA GLU A 94 2.44 5.13 24.99
C GLU A 94 1.67 4.51 23.81
N ALA A 95 1.14 3.29 24.00
CA ALA A 95 0.44 2.54 22.97
C ALA A 95 -0.72 3.31 22.31
N SER A 96 -1.50 4.05 23.11
CA SER A 96 -2.61 4.89 22.64
C SER A 96 -2.17 6.03 21.72
N LEU A 97 -1.06 6.69 22.06
CA LEU A 97 -0.49 7.78 21.27
C LEU A 97 0.25 7.25 20.03
N ILE A 98 0.95 6.12 20.14
CA ILE A 98 1.52 5.43 18.97
C ILE A 98 0.39 5.05 17.99
N LEU A 99 -0.73 4.50 18.48
CA LEU A 99 -1.91 4.21 17.66
C LEU A 99 -2.43 5.46 16.95
N LEU A 100 -2.62 6.55 17.70
CA LEU A 100 -3.11 7.82 17.15
C LEU A 100 -2.20 8.33 16.03
N PHE A 101 -0.90 8.44 16.29
CA PHE A 101 0.05 8.97 15.32
C PHE A 101 0.29 8.01 14.15
N ARG A 102 0.16 6.70 14.33
CA ARG A 102 0.14 5.74 13.22
C ARG A 102 -1.11 5.90 12.34
N ALA A 103 -2.26 6.19 12.95
CA ALA A 103 -3.47 6.53 12.19
C ALA A 103 -3.29 7.83 11.36
N PHE A 104 -2.55 8.83 11.87
CA PHE A 104 -2.19 10.03 11.09
C PHE A 104 -1.37 9.69 9.83
N ALA A 105 -0.49 8.69 9.88
CA ALA A 105 0.17 8.20 8.66
C ALA A 105 -0.86 7.64 7.65
N GLY A 106 -1.91 6.98 8.14
CA GLY A 106 -3.03 6.53 7.31
C GLY A 106 -3.85 7.68 6.72
N VAL A 107 -4.07 8.75 7.50
CA VAL A 107 -4.67 10.01 7.00
C VAL A 107 -3.83 10.59 5.87
N ALA A 108 -2.52 10.69 6.07
CA ALA A 108 -1.59 11.15 5.02
C ALA A 108 -1.73 10.30 3.76
N ALA A 109 -1.64 8.97 3.88
CA ALA A 109 -1.75 8.05 2.76
C ALA A 109 -3.10 8.10 2.04
N SER A 110 -4.18 8.49 2.73
CA SER A 110 -5.50 8.70 2.12
C SER A 110 -5.50 9.82 1.08
N MET A 111 -4.61 10.80 1.21
CA MET A 111 -4.46 11.91 0.25
C MET A 111 -3.89 11.46 -1.11
N TRP A 112 -3.36 10.23 -1.21
CA TRP A 112 -2.81 9.69 -2.45
C TRP A 112 -3.77 9.77 -3.64
N VAL A 113 -5.07 9.60 -3.42
CA VAL A 113 -6.08 9.75 -4.48
C VAL A 113 -6.01 11.16 -5.09
N VAL A 114 -5.86 12.17 -4.23
CA VAL A 114 -5.77 13.57 -4.67
C VAL A 114 -4.44 13.86 -5.38
N TYR A 115 -3.33 13.26 -4.89
CA TYR A 115 -2.03 13.32 -5.56
C TYR A 115 -2.13 12.83 -7.01
N ALA A 116 -2.70 11.65 -7.21
CA ALA A 116 -2.84 11.03 -8.51
C ALA A 116 -3.68 11.88 -9.47
N VAL A 117 -4.80 12.43 -8.99
CA VAL A 117 -5.69 13.26 -9.79
C VAL A 117 -5.05 14.61 -10.12
N LEU A 118 -4.41 15.27 -9.14
CA LEU A 118 -3.70 16.54 -9.38
C LEU A 118 -2.57 16.35 -10.39
N PHE A 119 -1.78 15.28 -10.25
CA PHE A 119 -0.68 15.02 -11.17
C PHE A 119 -1.16 14.74 -12.59
N SER A 120 -2.19 13.90 -12.73
CA SER A 120 -2.77 13.59 -14.05
C SER A 120 -3.30 14.83 -14.77
N SER A 121 -3.78 15.85 -14.02
CA SER A 121 -4.28 17.11 -14.59
C SER A 121 -3.21 17.96 -15.27
N TYR A 122 -1.94 17.69 -15.05
CA TYR A 122 -0.83 18.40 -15.75
C TYR A 122 -0.56 17.88 -17.16
N PHE A 123 -1.22 16.80 -17.54
CA PHE A 123 -1.01 16.12 -18.84
C PHE A 123 -2.29 16.11 -19.68
N LYS A 124 -2.12 16.00 -21.00
CA LYS A 124 -3.24 15.68 -21.89
C LYS A 124 -3.76 14.28 -21.59
N GLN A 125 -5.04 14.03 -21.82
CA GLN A 125 -5.69 12.75 -21.53
C GLN A 125 -4.97 11.53 -22.14
N ALA A 126 -4.39 11.67 -23.33
CA ALA A 126 -3.63 10.62 -24.01
C ALA A 126 -2.29 10.30 -23.31
N ASP A 127 -1.65 11.28 -22.65
CA ASP A 127 -0.33 11.14 -22.03
C ASP A 127 -0.44 10.77 -20.53
N ALA A 128 -1.61 10.98 -19.91
CA ALA A 128 -1.84 10.76 -18.49
C ALA A 128 -1.50 9.33 -18.03
N PRO A 129 -1.84 8.24 -18.74
CA PRO A 129 -1.47 6.88 -18.31
C PRO A 129 0.04 6.67 -18.23
N LYS A 130 0.81 7.19 -19.20
CA LYS A 130 2.26 7.10 -19.20
C LYS A 130 2.86 7.88 -18.03
N ALA A 131 2.37 9.10 -17.79
CA ALA A 131 2.80 9.93 -16.68
C ALA A 131 2.51 9.27 -15.32
N MET A 132 1.35 8.64 -15.15
CA MET A 132 1.00 7.87 -13.95
C MET A 132 1.92 6.67 -13.75
N GLY A 133 2.34 5.99 -14.80
CA GLY A 133 3.33 4.92 -14.71
C GLY A 133 4.66 5.42 -14.13
N PHE A 134 5.14 6.58 -14.58
CA PHE A 134 6.34 7.22 -14.01
C PHE A 134 6.12 7.63 -12.53
N LEU A 135 4.95 8.18 -12.20
CA LEU A 135 4.64 8.55 -10.82
C LEU A 135 4.68 7.34 -9.89
N LEU A 136 4.13 6.20 -10.32
CA LEU A 136 4.18 4.95 -9.55
C LEU A 136 5.62 4.43 -9.39
N SER A 137 6.47 4.57 -10.41
CA SER A 137 7.90 4.23 -10.31
C SER A 137 8.60 5.10 -9.26
N VAL A 138 8.33 6.41 -9.25
CA VAL A 138 8.87 7.34 -8.25
C VAL A 138 8.36 7.00 -6.85
N THR A 139 7.09 6.63 -6.71
CA THR A 139 6.51 6.13 -5.45
C THR A 139 7.31 4.94 -4.92
N THR A 140 7.54 3.95 -5.78
CA THR A 140 8.26 2.73 -5.40
C THR A 140 9.73 3.03 -5.05
N LEU A 141 10.41 3.89 -5.82
CA LEU A 141 11.77 4.33 -5.50
C LEU A 141 11.83 5.03 -4.14
N GLY A 142 10.85 5.90 -3.83
CA GLY A 142 10.73 6.53 -2.54
C GLY A 142 10.56 5.53 -1.40
N GLN A 143 9.70 4.52 -1.58
CA GLN A 143 9.47 3.47 -0.58
C GLN A 143 10.71 2.58 -0.37
N VAL A 144 11.31 2.09 -1.44
CA VAL A 144 12.49 1.20 -1.39
C VAL A 144 13.69 1.91 -0.77
N SER A 145 13.98 3.14 -1.20
CA SER A 145 15.06 3.93 -0.60
C SER A 145 14.79 4.22 0.89
N ALA A 146 13.55 4.49 1.26
CA ALA A 146 13.14 4.75 2.62
C ALA A 146 13.35 3.52 3.52
N THR A 147 12.88 2.35 3.10
CA THR A 147 13.02 1.10 3.89
C THR A 147 14.49 0.71 4.06
N PHE A 148 15.29 0.87 3.02
CA PHE A 148 16.73 0.58 3.07
C PHE A 148 17.48 1.55 3.99
N THR A 149 17.32 2.86 3.79
CA THR A 149 18.00 3.87 4.62
C THR A 149 17.48 3.88 6.05
N GLY A 150 16.20 3.57 6.26
CA GLY A 150 15.62 3.39 7.58
C GLY A 150 16.31 2.27 8.36
N GLY A 151 16.56 1.13 7.72
CA GLY A 151 17.34 0.03 8.33
C GLY A 151 18.77 0.46 8.71
N ILE A 152 19.45 1.21 7.84
CA ILE A 152 20.80 1.74 8.13
C ILE A 152 20.75 2.69 9.33
N VAL A 153 19.84 3.64 9.36
CA VAL A 153 19.73 4.64 10.43
C VAL A 153 19.38 3.98 11.76
N SER A 154 18.44 3.02 11.76
CA SER A 154 18.12 2.27 12.97
C SER A 154 19.31 1.47 13.50
N GLY A 155 20.03 0.78 12.63
CA GLY A 155 21.22 0.00 13.02
C GLY A 155 22.42 0.84 13.47
N SER A 156 22.56 2.07 12.94
CA SER A 156 23.68 2.96 13.27
C SER A 156 23.42 3.86 14.49
N PHE A 157 22.15 4.19 14.77
CA PHE A 157 21.79 5.09 15.87
C PHE A 157 20.74 4.45 16.80
N SER A 158 19.46 4.50 16.44
CA SER A 158 18.37 3.82 17.13
C SER A 158 17.11 3.82 16.28
N ASP A 159 16.12 3.00 16.66
CA ASP A 159 14.83 2.90 15.99
C ASP A 159 14.10 4.24 15.92
N LYS A 160 14.17 5.05 16.99
CA LYS A 160 13.56 6.39 17.04
C LYS A 160 14.11 7.37 16.00
N HIS A 161 15.39 7.23 15.60
CA HIS A 161 15.96 8.10 14.57
C HIS A 161 15.37 7.86 13.19
N THR A 162 14.72 6.71 12.95
CA THR A 162 13.99 6.47 11.69
C THR A 162 12.77 7.37 11.56
N PHE A 163 12.10 7.69 12.67
CA PHE A 163 11.00 8.64 12.67
C PHE A 163 11.47 10.07 12.40
N LEU A 164 12.65 10.45 12.93
CA LEU A 164 13.24 11.78 12.64
C LEU A 164 13.66 11.86 11.17
N LEU A 165 14.25 10.82 10.61
CA LEU A 165 14.57 10.72 9.18
C LEU A 165 13.31 10.89 8.32
N ALA A 166 12.24 10.19 8.67
CA ALA A 166 10.93 10.28 8.03
C ALA A 166 10.32 11.69 8.17
N ALA A 167 10.42 12.31 9.36
CA ALA A 167 9.95 13.66 9.60
C ALA A 167 10.74 14.68 8.77
N ALA A 168 12.06 14.58 8.70
CA ALA A 168 12.90 15.46 7.89
C ALA A 168 12.51 15.42 6.41
N ALA A 169 12.34 14.22 5.84
CA ALA A 169 11.84 14.08 4.46
C ALA A 169 10.44 14.70 4.29
N GLY A 170 9.55 14.47 5.26
CA GLY A 170 8.21 15.07 5.27
C GLY A 170 8.23 16.59 5.33
N ILE A 171 9.08 17.19 6.17
CA ILE A 171 9.24 18.66 6.29
C ILE A 171 9.74 19.26 4.99
N ILE A 172 10.78 18.67 4.38
CA ILE A 172 11.27 19.12 3.07
C ILE A 172 10.15 19.02 2.02
N GLY A 173 9.45 17.88 1.99
CA GLY A 173 8.33 17.66 1.09
C GLY A 173 7.17 18.62 1.33
N PHE A 174 6.89 19.00 2.59
CA PHE A 174 5.88 19.99 2.94
C PHE A 174 6.21 21.35 2.32
N PHE A 175 7.41 21.88 2.52
CA PHE A 175 7.80 23.17 1.94
C PHE A 175 7.81 23.13 0.41
N LEU A 176 8.29 22.06 -0.19
CA LEU A 176 8.26 21.90 -1.64
C LEU A 176 6.82 21.77 -2.17
N SER A 177 5.89 21.17 -1.42
CA SER A 177 4.49 21.07 -1.81
C SER A 177 3.80 22.44 -1.93
N LEU A 178 4.24 23.43 -1.15
CA LEU A 178 3.76 24.81 -1.25
C LEU A 178 4.10 25.46 -2.61
N MET A 179 5.14 24.98 -3.27
CA MET A 179 5.57 25.48 -4.59
C MET A 179 4.89 24.77 -5.76
N ILE A 180 4.17 23.67 -5.53
CA ILE A 180 3.39 22.95 -6.55
C ILE A 180 2.37 23.91 -7.16
N LYS A 181 2.19 23.82 -8.49
CA LYS A 181 1.15 24.57 -9.18
C LYS A 181 -0.25 24.06 -8.79
N LYS A 182 -1.17 25.00 -8.67
CA LYS A 182 -2.60 24.68 -8.56
C LYS A 182 -3.08 24.06 -9.88
N GLU A 183 -4.09 23.20 -9.77
CA GLU A 183 -4.82 22.71 -10.94
C GLU A 183 -5.39 23.87 -11.76
N GLN A 184 -5.46 23.72 -13.07
CA GLN A 184 -6.34 24.53 -13.91
C GLN A 184 -7.76 24.10 -13.63
N LYS A 185 -8.67 25.05 -13.43
CA LYS A 185 -10.10 24.77 -13.25
C LYS A 185 -10.62 23.99 -14.45
N ASP A 186 -10.87 22.71 -14.25
CA ASP A 186 -11.58 21.89 -15.23
C ASP A 186 -13.08 22.03 -14.91
N ILE A 187 -13.71 23.03 -15.55
CA ILE A 187 -15.11 23.42 -15.34
C ILE A 187 -16.07 22.32 -15.80
N THR A 188 -15.56 21.32 -16.53
CA THR A 188 -16.37 20.29 -17.20
C THR A 188 -16.56 19.01 -16.39
N LYS A 189 -15.83 18.78 -15.31
CA LYS A 189 -15.97 17.56 -14.49
C LYS A 189 -16.88 17.80 -13.31
N GLU A 190 -18.03 17.13 -13.32
CA GLU A 190 -18.88 17.06 -12.12
C GLU A 190 -18.12 16.35 -10.98
N PRO A 191 -18.23 16.83 -9.73
CA PRO A 191 -17.64 16.16 -8.57
C PRO A 191 -18.27 14.76 -8.40
N VAL A 192 -17.44 13.79 -8.03
CA VAL A 192 -17.89 12.42 -7.73
C VAL A 192 -18.96 12.47 -6.63
N ARG A 193 -20.12 11.90 -6.90
CA ARG A 193 -21.24 11.82 -5.94
C ARG A 193 -21.26 10.44 -5.29
N LEU A 194 -21.75 10.36 -4.05
CA LEU A 194 -21.90 9.08 -3.35
C LEU A 194 -22.76 8.07 -4.16
N LYS A 195 -23.75 8.56 -4.91
CA LYS A 195 -24.56 7.74 -5.84
C LYS A 195 -23.74 7.07 -6.93
N ASP A 196 -22.68 7.74 -7.40
CA ASP A 196 -21.79 7.20 -8.44
C ASP A 196 -20.96 6.06 -7.88
N LEU A 197 -20.48 6.18 -6.64
CA LEU A 197 -19.78 5.11 -5.91
C LEU A 197 -20.68 3.89 -5.73
N LEU A 198 -21.94 4.08 -5.33
CA LEU A 198 -22.92 3.00 -5.21
C LEU A 198 -23.24 2.36 -6.58
N SER A 199 -23.26 3.15 -7.65
CA SER A 199 -23.50 2.63 -9.01
C SER A 199 -22.37 1.76 -9.51
N VAL A 200 -21.11 2.17 -9.26
CA VAL A 200 -19.90 1.39 -9.64
C VAL A 200 -19.78 0.14 -8.79
N GLY A 201 -20.17 0.21 -7.51
CA GLY A 201 -20.18 -0.92 -6.58
C GLY A 201 -21.15 -2.05 -6.97
N LYS A 202 -22.02 -1.84 -7.95
CA LYS A 202 -22.88 -2.90 -8.52
C LYS A 202 -22.17 -3.72 -9.60
N ASP A 203 -21.03 -3.26 -10.12
CA ASP A 203 -20.27 -4.03 -11.10
C ASP A 203 -19.70 -5.30 -10.47
N ARG A 204 -20.10 -6.45 -10.99
CA ARG A 204 -19.75 -7.77 -10.46
C ARG A 204 -18.24 -8.03 -10.51
N MET A 205 -17.58 -7.60 -11.59
CA MET A 205 -16.15 -7.79 -11.74
C MET A 205 -15.37 -6.91 -10.75
N LEU A 206 -15.76 -5.63 -10.63
CA LEU A 206 -15.16 -4.72 -9.66
C LEU A 206 -15.30 -5.24 -8.22
N MET A 207 -16.48 -5.74 -7.84
CA MET A 207 -16.70 -6.31 -6.50
C MET A 207 -15.83 -7.55 -6.25
N LEU A 208 -15.76 -8.46 -7.23
CA LEU A 208 -14.95 -9.67 -7.13
C LEU A 208 -13.46 -9.34 -6.95
N VAL A 209 -12.91 -8.48 -7.82
CA VAL A 209 -11.48 -8.13 -7.72
C VAL A 209 -11.18 -7.25 -6.50
N SER A 210 -12.14 -6.46 -6.01
CA SER A 210 -12.01 -5.73 -4.75
C SER A 210 -11.95 -6.70 -3.56
N GLY A 211 -12.76 -7.77 -3.56
CA GLY A 211 -12.70 -8.84 -2.56
C GLY A 211 -11.34 -9.56 -2.58
N LEU A 212 -10.84 -9.91 -3.77
CA LEU A 212 -9.49 -10.50 -3.90
C LEU A 212 -8.38 -9.51 -3.48
N ALA A 213 -8.57 -8.21 -3.71
CA ALA A 213 -7.63 -7.19 -3.27
C ALA A 213 -7.61 -7.03 -1.74
N ILE A 214 -8.76 -7.20 -1.05
CA ILE A 214 -8.78 -7.29 0.43
C ILE A 214 -7.84 -8.41 0.88
N LEU A 215 -7.95 -9.61 0.30
CA LEU A 215 -7.12 -10.76 0.66
C LEU A 215 -5.64 -10.53 0.31
N SER A 216 -5.34 -9.91 -0.82
CA SER A 216 -3.97 -9.55 -1.22
C SER A 216 -3.33 -8.56 -0.23
N GLN A 217 -4.07 -7.53 0.18
CA GLN A 217 -3.58 -6.55 1.15
C GLN A 217 -3.55 -7.11 2.57
N PHE A 218 -4.48 -8.00 2.92
CA PHE A 218 -4.43 -8.76 4.17
C PHE A 218 -3.08 -9.51 4.28
N LEU A 219 -2.73 -10.32 3.28
CA LEU A 219 -1.47 -11.05 3.24
C LEU A 219 -0.26 -10.12 3.35
N THR A 220 -0.26 -9.01 2.62
CA THR A 220 0.86 -8.06 2.58
C THR A 220 1.08 -7.38 3.93
N PHE A 221 0.01 -6.87 4.53
CA PHE A 221 0.08 -6.13 5.79
C PHE A 221 0.19 -7.04 7.02
N ALA A 222 -0.34 -8.25 6.97
CA ALA A 222 -0.10 -9.26 7.99
C ALA A 222 1.37 -9.71 8.04
N THR A 223 2.03 -9.82 6.88
CA THR A 223 3.37 -10.39 6.76
C THR A 223 4.43 -9.32 6.54
N THR A 224 4.63 -8.85 5.32
CA THR A 224 5.77 -7.99 4.91
C THR A 224 5.89 -6.71 5.74
N TYR A 225 4.76 -6.03 6.01
CA TYR A 225 4.72 -4.80 6.80
C TYR A 225 4.26 -5.03 8.25
N GLY A 226 3.94 -6.28 8.60
CA GLY A 226 3.46 -6.67 9.90
C GLY A 226 4.45 -7.57 10.65
N PHE A 227 4.17 -8.86 10.68
CA PHE A 227 4.82 -9.78 11.61
C PHE A 227 6.03 -10.53 11.05
N THR A 228 6.35 -10.44 9.75
CA THR A 228 7.60 -11.03 9.22
C THR A 228 8.86 -10.35 9.79
N PRO A 229 8.92 -9.01 9.96
CA PRO A 229 10.01 -8.37 10.71
C PRO A 229 10.14 -8.87 12.15
N VAL A 230 9.01 -9.13 12.85
CA VAL A 230 9.01 -9.71 14.20
C VAL A 230 9.61 -11.13 14.18
N ALA A 231 9.22 -11.96 13.21
CA ALA A 231 9.80 -13.29 13.06
C ALA A 231 11.31 -13.23 12.75
N ALA A 232 11.75 -12.30 11.90
CA ALA A 232 13.16 -12.08 11.60
C ALA A 232 13.95 -11.64 12.84
N SER A 233 13.40 -10.72 13.64
CA SER A 233 14.02 -10.28 14.90
C SER A 233 14.19 -11.43 15.87
N LYS A 234 13.21 -12.35 15.98
CA LYS A 234 13.32 -13.58 16.81
C LYS A 234 14.40 -14.55 16.30
N LEU A 235 14.75 -14.47 15.02
CA LEU A 235 15.89 -15.20 14.44
C LEU A 235 17.23 -14.46 14.59
N GLY A 236 17.25 -13.33 15.31
CA GLY A 236 18.45 -12.54 15.55
C GLY A 236 18.76 -11.48 14.49
N ALA A 237 17.78 -11.12 13.64
CA ALA A 237 17.99 -10.07 12.64
C ALA A 237 18.28 -8.71 13.30
N SER A 238 19.33 -8.06 12.84
CA SER A 238 19.65 -6.66 13.16
C SER A 238 18.66 -5.70 12.49
N SER A 239 18.58 -4.47 12.98
CA SER A 239 17.74 -3.44 12.36
C SER A 239 18.09 -3.19 10.88
N TYR A 240 19.36 -3.30 10.51
CA TYR A 240 19.79 -3.24 9.12
C TYR A 240 19.15 -4.37 8.29
N GLU A 241 19.17 -5.60 8.81
CA GLU A 241 18.59 -6.77 8.13
C GLU A 241 17.06 -6.67 8.04
N LEU A 242 16.39 -6.06 9.02
CA LEU A 242 14.95 -5.77 8.93
C LEU A 242 14.65 -4.79 7.78
N GLY A 243 15.43 -3.74 7.61
CA GLY A 243 15.33 -2.82 6.47
C GLY A 243 15.57 -3.54 5.15
N LEU A 244 16.60 -4.38 5.10
CA LEU A 244 16.95 -5.17 3.92
C LEU A 244 15.86 -6.19 3.58
N LEU A 245 15.23 -6.83 4.58
CA LEU A 245 14.15 -7.80 4.41
C LEU A 245 12.98 -7.22 3.60
N VAL A 246 12.49 -6.04 4.00
CA VAL A 246 11.39 -5.37 3.30
C VAL A 246 11.83 -4.88 1.92
N THR A 247 13.05 -4.37 1.80
CA THR A 247 13.64 -3.92 0.52
C THR A 247 13.75 -5.09 -0.47
N ILE A 248 14.27 -6.23 -0.05
CA ILE A 248 14.40 -7.45 -0.87
C ILE A 248 13.03 -8.01 -1.25
N SER A 249 12.02 -7.89 -0.39
CA SER A 249 10.65 -8.25 -0.76
C SER A 249 10.08 -7.30 -1.83
N ALA A 250 10.38 -6.02 -1.79
CA ALA A 250 9.84 -5.03 -2.70
C ALA A 250 10.41 -5.11 -4.13
N LEU A 251 11.73 -5.31 -4.28
CA LEU A 251 12.42 -5.28 -5.56
C LEU A 251 11.88 -6.28 -6.59
N PRO A 252 11.74 -7.60 -6.28
CA PRO A 252 11.13 -8.56 -7.20
C PRO A 252 9.67 -8.22 -7.53
N GLY A 253 8.96 -7.62 -6.58
CA GLY A 253 7.58 -7.16 -6.78
C GLY A 253 7.47 -6.04 -7.82
N VAL A 254 8.45 -5.13 -7.89
CA VAL A 254 8.51 -4.09 -8.94
C VAL A 254 8.67 -4.72 -10.32
N ILE A 255 9.58 -5.66 -10.46
CA ILE A 255 9.86 -6.33 -11.75
C ILE A 255 8.63 -7.14 -12.20
N SER A 256 8.11 -7.98 -11.31
CA SER A 256 6.94 -8.80 -11.62
C SER A 256 5.68 -7.97 -11.86
N GLY A 257 5.53 -6.84 -11.16
CA GLY A 257 4.42 -5.91 -11.35
C GLY A 257 4.45 -5.23 -12.73
N ALA A 258 5.63 -4.79 -13.18
CA ALA A 258 5.80 -4.23 -14.51
C ALA A 258 5.49 -5.25 -15.63
N LEU A 259 5.78 -6.53 -15.38
CA LEU A 259 5.56 -7.63 -16.31
C LEU A 259 4.17 -8.28 -16.16
N SER A 260 3.43 -7.97 -15.10
CA SER A 260 2.19 -8.67 -14.73
C SER A 260 1.13 -8.66 -15.85
N GLY A 261 0.78 -7.50 -16.37
CA GLY A 261 -0.21 -7.35 -17.44
C GLY A 261 0.40 -7.51 -18.85
N SER A 262 1.62 -6.99 -19.05
CA SER A 262 2.27 -6.94 -20.36
C SER A 262 2.78 -8.30 -20.84
N PHE A 263 3.31 -9.12 -19.96
CA PHE A 263 3.89 -10.43 -20.25
C PHE A 263 3.08 -11.57 -19.63
N PHE A 264 3.01 -11.63 -18.30
CA PHE A 264 2.40 -12.77 -17.62
C PHE A 264 0.90 -12.93 -17.91
N GLY A 265 0.14 -11.83 -17.82
CA GLY A 265 -1.30 -11.83 -18.07
C GLY A 265 -1.66 -12.18 -19.51
N LYS A 266 -0.85 -11.71 -20.49
CA LYS A 266 -1.06 -12.06 -21.91
C LYS A 266 -0.71 -13.50 -22.22
N ARG A 267 0.39 -14.03 -21.65
CA ARG A 267 0.90 -15.35 -21.99
C ARG A 267 0.17 -16.49 -21.25
N PHE A 268 -0.16 -16.29 -19.97
CA PHE A 268 -0.72 -17.34 -19.10
C PHE A 268 -2.18 -17.09 -18.71
N GLY A 269 -2.73 -15.92 -19.06
CA GLY A 269 -4.06 -15.48 -18.67
C GLY A 269 -4.13 -14.89 -17.27
N GLU A 270 -4.91 -13.81 -17.11
CA GLU A 270 -5.03 -13.03 -15.85
C GLU A 270 -5.42 -13.94 -14.67
N ARG A 271 -6.39 -14.86 -14.85
CA ARG A 271 -6.84 -15.82 -13.83
C ARG A 271 -5.70 -16.68 -13.28
N ASN A 272 -4.95 -17.33 -14.17
CA ASN A 272 -3.89 -18.27 -13.77
C ASN A 272 -2.76 -17.54 -13.05
N VAL A 273 -2.37 -16.34 -13.53
CA VAL A 273 -1.33 -15.52 -12.89
C VAL A 273 -1.75 -15.11 -11.49
N ILE A 274 -3.00 -14.67 -11.29
CA ILE A 274 -3.51 -14.29 -9.97
C ILE A 274 -3.57 -15.51 -9.04
N THR A 275 -4.07 -16.64 -9.54
CA THR A 275 -4.16 -17.90 -8.77
C THR A 275 -2.77 -18.36 -8.31
N VAL A 276 -1.82 -18.47 -9.25
CA VAL A 276 -0.44 -18.88 -8.95
C VAL A 276 0.23 -17.88 -8.00
N GLY A 277 0.01 -16.58 -8.20
CA GLY A 277 0.54 -15.54 -7.32
C GLY A 277 0.04 -15.68 -5.88
N PHE A 278 -1.26 -15.94 -5.67
CA PHE A 278 -1.79 -16.22 -4.33
C PHE A 278 -1.22 -17.51 -3.74
N MET A 279 -1.11 -18.59 -4.53
CA MET A 279 -0.50 -19.84 -4.08
C MET A 279 0.96 -19.67 -3.65
N MET A 280 1.77 -18.97 -4.45
CA MET A 280 3.17 -18.68 -4.12
C MET A 280 3.29 -17.82 -2.86
N THR A 281 2.44 -16.79 -2.71
CA THR A 281 2.41 -15.97 -1.51
C THR A 281 2.05 -16.82 -0.28
N ALA A 282 1.00 -17.64 -0.39
CA ALA A 282 0.55 -18.52 0.70
C ALA A 282 1.63 -19.53 1.10
N ALA A 283 2.28 -20.17 0.12
CA ALA A 283 3.38 -21.10 0.37
C ALA A 283 4.57 -20.42 1.04
N SER A 284 4.96 -19.23 0.58
CA SER A 284 6.03 -18.44 1.21
C SER A 284 5.73 -18.09 2.66
N VAL A 285 4.47 -17.74 2.97
CA VAL A 285 4.02 -17.41 4.34
C VAL A 285 3.95 -18.67 5.21
N LEU A 286 3.47 -19.80 4.66
CA LEU A 286 3.38 -21.07 5.38
C LEU A 286 4.74 -21.58 5.85
N LEU A 287 5.80 -21.30 5.11
CA LEU A 287 7.15 -21.72 5.45
C LEU A 287 7.73 -20.97 6.65
N ILE A 288 7.32 -19.70 6.89
CA ILE A 288 7.94 -18.82 7.90
C ILE A 288 8.06 -19.47 9.29
N PRO A 289 7.04 -20.15 9.85
CA PRO A 289 7.14 -20.77 11.17
C PRO A 289 8.18 -21.88 11.30
N PHE A 290 8.60 -22.48 10.19
CA PHE A 290 9.51 -23.62 10.15
C PHE A 290 10.95 -23.19 9.81
N ILE A 291 11.19 -21.91 9.60
CA ILE A 291 12.48 -21.36 9.21
C ILE A 291 13.32 -21.04 10.44
N ASN A 292 14.55 -21.56 10.48
CA ASN A 292 15.53 -21.30 11.54
C ASN A 292 16.76 -20.52 11.03
N SER A 293 16.69 -19.96 9.81
CA SER A 293 17.80 -19.23 9.18
C SER A 293 17.29 -17.95 8.52
N LEU A 294 17.94 -16.83 8.79
CA LEU A 294 17.65 -15.54 8.14
C LEU A 294 17.80 -15.62 6.63
N THR A 295 18.80 -16.34 6.13
CA THR A 295 19.00 -16.50 4.67
C THR A 295 17.81 -17.16 4.00
N ILE A 296 17.26 -18.23 4.61
CA ILE A 296 16.06 -18.90 4.07
C ILE A 296 14.86 -17.97 4.16
N LEU A 297 14.71 -17.19 5.25
CA LEU A 297 13.65 -16.20 5.38
C LEU A 297 13.73 -15.15 4.27
N PHE A 298 14.92 -14.63 3.96
CA PHE A 298 15.13 -13.70 2.85
C PHE A 298 14.70 -14.30 1.50
N LEU A 299 15.02 -15.57 1.22
CA LEU A 299 14.61 -16.25 0.00
C LEU A 299 13.09 -16.37 -0.11
N THR A 300 12.40 -16.65 0.99
CA THR A 300 10.92 -16.65 0.98
C THR A 300 10.34 -15.26 0.72
N GLN A 301 10.99 -14.19 1.20
CA GLN A 301 10.55 -12.82 0.92
C GLN A 301 10.77 -12.41 -0.55
N ILE A 302 11.81 -12.92 -1.21
CA ILE A 302 11.98 -12.74 -2.67
C ILE A 302 10.81 -13.36 -3.42
N ALA A 303 10.49 -14.63 -3.13
CA ALA A 303 9.38 -15.34 -3.77
C ALA A 303 8.02 -14.69 -3.46
N GLY A 304 7.78 -14.33 -2.19
CA GLY A 304 6.57 -13.63 -1.75
C GLY A 304 6.40 -12.24 -2.36
N GLY A 305 7.49 -11.49 -2.48
CA GLY A 305 7.49 -10.17 -3.11
C GLY A 305 7.19 -10.26 -4.62
N PHE A 306 7.83 -11.19 -5.32
CA PHE A 306 7.58 -11.45 -6.73
C PHE A 306 6.11 -11.80 -6.98
N SER A 307 5.54 -12.69 -6.18
CA SER A 307 4.15 -13.13 -6.33
C SER A 307 3.14 -12.00 -6.06
N LYS A 308 3.36 -11.18 -5.01
CA LYS A 308 2.52 -10.01 -4.71
C LYS A 308 2.54 -8.97 -5.83
N GLY A 309 3.71 -8.77 -6.43
CA GLY A 309 3.86 -7.89 -7.59
C GLY A 309 3.09 -8.35 -8.82
N MET A 310 2.95 -9.66 -9.03
CA MET A 310 2.12 -10.19 -10.13
C MET A 310 0.62 -9.96 -9.88
N VAL A 311 0.14 -10.14 -8.65
CA VAL A 311 -1.29 -10.18 -8.32
C VAL A 311 -1.92 -8.79 -8.31
N PHE A 312 -1.35 -7.87 -7.55
CA PHE A 312 -2.03 -6.61 -7.24
C PHE A 312 -2.29 -5.70 -8.45
N PRO A 313 -1.34 -5.49 -9.39
CA PRO A 313 -1.60 -4.70 -10.60
C PRO A 313 -2.63 -5.32 -11.54
N LEU A 314 -2.69 -6.66 -11.62
CA LEU A 314 -3.71 -7.34 -12.43
C LEU A 314 -5.10 -7.13 -11.85
N LEU A 315 -5.29 -7.32 -10.54
CA LEU A 315 -6.57 -7.07 -9.88
C LEU A 315 -7.02 -5.62 -10.10
N MET A 316 -6.10 -4.67 -9.94
CA MET A 316 -6.37 -3.25 -10.16
C MET A 316 -6.79 -2.96 -11.61
N GLY A 317 -6.08 -3.54 -12.58
CA GLY A 317 -6.40 -3.39 -14.01
C GLY A 317 -7.75 -4.00 -14.39
N MET A 318 -8.06 -5.20 -13.89
CA MET A 318 -9.33 -5.88 -14.13
C MET A 318 -10.51 -5.10 -13.54
N GLY A 319 -10.33 -4.46 -12.37
CA GLY A 319 -11.36 -3.70 -11.69
C GLY A 319 -11.89 -2.49 -12.48
N ILE A 320 -11.09 -1.96 -13.41
CA ILE A 320 -11.49 -0.79 -14.22
C ILE A 320 -11.70 -1.12 -15.71
N LYS A 321 -11.42 -2.35 -16.11
CA LYS A 321 -11.39 -2.76 -17.53
C LYS A 321 -12.73 -2.52 -18.24
N ASN A 322 -13.81 -2.88 -17.58
CA ASN A 322 -15.18 -2.79 -18.13
C ASN A 322 -15.93 -1.51 -17.69
N ILE A 323 -15.27 -0.66 -16.89
CA ILE A 323 -15.89 0.57 -16.39
C ILE A 323 -15.76 1.70 -17.44
N PRO A 324 -16.85 2.44 -17.75
CA PRO A 324 -16.81 3.61 -18.60
C PRO A 324 -15.74 4.63 -18.16
N ASN A 325 -15.14 5.31 -19.13
CA ASN A 325 -13.99 6.18 -18.88
C ASN A 325 -14.27 7.30 -17.86
N ASP A 326 -15.48 7.85 -17.87
CA ASP A 326 -15.97 8.87 -16.94
C ASP A 326 -16.06 8.38 -15.49
N LYS A 327 -16.29 7.06 -15.26
CA LYS A 327 -16.46 6.44 -13.95
C LYS A 327 -15.21 5.71 -13.45
N ARG A 328 -14.14 5.58 -14.24
CA ARG A 328 -12.93 4.84 -13.86
C ARG A 328 -12.24 5.39 -12.60
N ALA A 329 -12.20 6.71 -12.46
CA ALA A 329 -11.61 7.33 -11.26
C ALA A 329 -12.43 6.98 -10.00
N THR A 330 -13.76 6.99 -10.12
CA THR A 330 -14.67 6.59 -9.03
C THR A 330 -14.50 5.12 -8.66
N ALA A 331 -14.44 4.23 -9.67
CA ALA A 331 -14.22 2.80 -9.45
C ALA A 331 -12.86 2.52 -8.79
N MET A 332 -11.82 3.24 -9.18
CA MET A 332 -10.51 3.13 -8.57
C MET A 332 -10.50 3.62 -7.12
N GLY A 333 -11.18 4.72 -6.81
CA GLY A 333 -11.35 5.21 -5.44
C GLY A 333 -12.11 4.22 -4.56
N PHE A 334 -13.19 3.62 -5.09
CA PHE A 334 -13.95 2.56 -4.44
C PHE A 334 -13.09 1.31 -4.17
N TYR A 335 -12.40 0.79 -5.19
CA TYR A 335 -11.47 -0.33 -5.08
C TYR A 335 -10.41 -0.09 -4.00
N GLN A 336 -9.82 1.11 -4.01
CA GLN A 336 -8.77 1.47 -3.06
C GLN A 336 -9.28 1.63 -1.62
N ALA A 337 -10.49 2.09 -1.41
CA ALA A 337 -11.09 2.17 -0.08
C ALA A 337 -11.39 0.76 0.46
N ILE A 338 -11.94 -0.12 -0.38
CA ILE A 338 -12.31 -1.48 0.01
C ILE A 338 -11.09 -2.31 0.39
N TYR A 339 -10.01 -2.28 -0.36
CA TYR A 339 -8.82 -3.06 0.00
C TYR A 339 -8.15 -2.57 1.30
N GLY A 340 -8.42 -1.35 1.75
CA GLY A 340 -8.01 -0.85 3.05
C GLY A 340 -8.47 -1.73 4.21
N LEU A 341 -9.59 -2.43 4.05
CA LEU A 341 -10.06 -3.44 5.03
C LEU A 341 -9.03 -4.56 5.22
N GLY A 342 -8.40 -5.04 4.14
CA GLY A 342 -7.34 -6.03 4.23
C GLY A 342 -6.10 -5.50 4.97
N MET A 343 -5.73 -4.24 4.69
CA MET A 343 -4.61 -3.58 5.38
C MET A 343 -4.85 -3.43 6.89
N PHE A 344 -6.12 -3.28 7.29
CA PHE A 344 -6.51 -3.23 8.71
C PHE A 344 -6.56 -4.63 9.34
N LEU A 345 -7.32 -5.55 8.74
CA LEU A 345 -7.59 -6.86 9.32
C LEU A 345 -6.34 -7.75 9.36
N GLY A 346 -5.43 -7.63 8.40
CA GLY A 346 -4.24 -8.48 8.32
C GLY A 346 -3.42 -8.46 9.61
N PRO A 347 -2.87 -7.32 10.03
CA PRO A 347 -2.09 -7.24 11.26
C PRO A 347 -2.92 -7.53 12.52
N VAL A 348 -4.19 -7.09 12.55
CA VAL A 348 -5.08 -7.31 13.72
C VAL A 348 -5.29 -8.80 13.95
N VAL A 349 -5.63 -9.56 12.92
CA VAL A 349 -5.87 -11.00 13.04
C VAL A 349 -4.60 -11.74 13.47
N VAL A 350 -3.46 -11.44 12.86
CA VAL A 350 -2.19 -12.09 13.24
C VAL A 350 -1.79 -11.71 14.66
N GLY A 351 -1.97 -10.45 15.06
CA GLY A 351 -1.67 -10.02 16.44
C GLY A 351 -2.50 -10.77 17.47
N ILE A 352 -3.82 -10.87 17.27
CA ILE A 352 -4.73 -11.62 18.17
C ILE A 352 -4.34 -13.10 18.22
N LEU A 353 -4.07 -13.73 17.09
CA LEU A 353 -3.66 -15.13 17.02
C LEU A 353 -2.30 -15.38 17.68
N THR A 354 -1.40 -14.39 17.62
CA THR A 354 -0.08 -14.47 18.26
C THR A 354 -0.19 -14.46 19.78
N ASP A 355 -1.04 -13.60 20.34
CA ASP A 355 -1.29 -13.57 21.79
C ASP A 355 -2.08 -14.79 22.26
N ALA A 356 -3.07 -15.25 21.48
CA ALA A 356 -3.94 -16.35 21.86
C ALA A 356 -3.24 -17.72 21.80
N VAL A 357 -2.34 -17.93 20.82
CA VAL A 357 -1.70 -19.23 20.57
C VAL A 357 -0.21 -19.06 20.32
N SER A 358 0.19 -18.51 19.15
CA SER A 358 1.59 -18.27 18.79
C SER A 358 1.71 -17.47 17.50
N LEU A 359 2.87 -16.86 17.27
CA LEU A 359 3.21 -16.19 16.01
C LEU A 359 3.16 -17.16 14.82
N GLY A 360 3.60 -18.41 15.03
CA GLY A 360 3.53 -19.46 14.02
C GLY A 360 2.09 -19.75 13.58
N THR A 361 1.16 -19.85 14.52
CA THR A 361 -0.28 -20.03 14.22
C THR A 361 -0.82 -18.85 13.39
N GLY A 362 -0.41 -17.62 13.71
CA GLY A 362 -0.76 -16.44 12.91
C GLY A 362 -0.34 -16.57 11.44
N PHE A 363 0.88 -17.04 11.17
CA PHE A 363 1.36 -17.27 9.80
C PHE A 363 0.63 -18.43 9.11
N VAL A 364 0.37 -19.55 9.80
CA VAL A 364 -0.36 -20.69 9.23
C VAL A 364 -1.78 -20.31 8.81
N ILE A 365 -2.51 -19.58 9.66
CA ILE A 365 -3.85 -19.10 9.33
C ILE A 365 -3.79 -18.07 8.19
N THR A 366 -2.81 -17.18 8.19
CA THR A 366 -2.58 -16.24 7.09
C THR A 366 -2.33 -16.96 5.77
N ALA A 367 -1.53 -18.04 5.79
CA ALA A 367 -1.29 -18.87 4.62
C ALA A 367 -2.57 -19.58 4.15
N ALA A 368 -3.38 -20.11 5.07
CA ALA A 368 -4.67 -20.72 4.74
C ALA A 368 -5.62 -19.72 4.04
N ILE A 369 -5.67 -18.47 4.52
CA ILE A 369 -6.41 -17.39 3.85
C ILE A 369 -5.85 -17.12 2.44
N GLY A 370 -4.53 -17.19 2.26
CA GLY A 370 -3.89 -17.04 0.94
C GLY A 370 -4.24 -18.17 -0.02
N PHE A 371 -4.29 -19.42 0.44
CA PHE A 371 -4.77 -20.56 -0.36
C PHE A 371 -6.26 -20.43 -0.71
N LEU A 372 -7.08 -19.99 0.25
CA LEU A 372 -8.50 -19.70 0.00
C LEU A 372 -8.65 -18.60 -1.08
N ALA A 373 -7.82 -17.56 -1.03
CA ALA A 373 -7.79 -16.53 -2.07
C ALA A 373 -7.43 -17.10 -3.45
N ALA A 374 -6.47 -18.03 -3.52
CA ALA A 374 -6.11 -18.70 -4.77
C ALA A 374 -7.28 -19.53 -5.33
N VAL A 375 -7.95 -20.31 -4.48
CA VAL A 375 -9.14 -21.09 -4.88
C VAL A 375 -10.27 -20.16 -5.34
N THR A 376 -10.53 -19.09 -4.59
CA THR A 376 -11.54 -18.10 -4.95
C THR A 376 -11.23 -17.44 -6.29
N ALA A 377 -9.98 -17.05 -6.53
CA ALA A 377 -9.55 -16.48 -7.80
C ALA A 377 -9.75 -17.46 -8.95
N PHE A 378 -9.35 -18.73 -8.76
CA PHE A 378 -9.49 -19.77 -9.77
C PHE A 378 -10.94 -20.01 -10.17
N LEU A 379 -11.85 -20.16 -9.19
CA LEU A 379 -13.25 -20.50 -9.44
C LEU A 379 -14.09 -19.30 -9.93
N SER A 380 -13.83 -18.11 -9.39
CA SER A 380 -14.71 -16.97 -9.61
C SER A 380 -14.33 -16.12 -10.82
N LEU A 381 -13.04 -16.01 -11.15
CA LEU A 381 -12.59 -15.22 -12.30
C LEU A 381 -12.98 -15.84 -13.64
N GLU A 382 -13.12 -17.16 -13.70
CA GLU A 382 -13.62 -17.86 -14.89
C GLU A 382 -15.11 -17.57 -15.12
N LYS A 383 -15.92 -17.76 -14.09
CA LYS A 383 -17.38 -17.53 -14.15
C LYS A 383 -17.71 -16.07 -14.48
N ALA A 384 -16.93 -15.12 -13.98
CA ALA A 384 -17.15 -13.71 -14.29
C ALA A 384 -16.81 -13.35 -15.76
N LYS A 385 -15.84 -14.05 -16.36
CA LYS A 385 -15.48 -13.85 -17.78
C LYS A 385 -16.56 -14.42 -18.72
N SER A 386 -17.08 -15.61 -18.45
CA SER A 386 -18.18 -16.20 -19.25
C SER A 386 -19.47 -15.35 -19.17
N ALA A 387 -19.86 -14.91 -17.97
CA ALA A 387 -21.03 -14.07 -17.78
C ALA A 387 -20.94 -12.70 -18.48
N CYS A 388 -19.74 -12.14 -18.67
CA CYS A 388 -19.55 -10.92 -19.46
C CYS A 388 -19.63 -11.16 -20.97
N LEU A 389 -19.29 -12.37 -21.44
CA LEU A 389 -19.39 -12.75 -22.86
C LEU A 389 -20.85 -13.07 -23.25
N ASP A 390 -21.63 -13.62 -22.32
CA ASP A 390 -23.05 -13.94 -22.54
C ASP A 390 -23.96 -12.69 -22.46
N ALA A 391 -23.47 -11.59 -21.91
CA ALA A 391 -24.20 -10.32 -21.76
C ALA A 391 -23.83 -9.26 -22.83
N ALA A 392 -22.84 -9.54 -23.70
CA ALA A 392 -22.37 -8.67 -24.78
C ALA A 392 -22.86 -9.14 -26.16
#